data_d63e41daeb98c96f78b058872f5c524e
#
_entry.id   d63e41daeb98c96f78b058872f5c524e
#
_cell.length_a   1.000
_cell.length_b   1.000
_cell.length_c   1.000
_cell.angle_alpha   90.00
_cell.angle_beta   90.00
_cell.angle_gamma   90.00
#
_symmetry.space_group_name_H-M   'P 1'
#
loop_
_entity.id
_entity.type
_entity.pdbx_description
1 polymer ?
#
loop_
_entity_poly.entity_id
_entity_poly.type
_entity_poly.pdbx_seq_one_letter_code
_entity_poly.pdbx_strand_id
1 'polypeptide(L)'
;VVATANHYLLGAVAVAIPVAVGIRIATWLNDTPGTVVPSSDAFFLHIEGTGAAQHVGGLVMLEATDDRPSIDDVRALVRDSFARLPRMHQRLAPTSRWRRPRWIEAEYVDLDWHVTELQSVDGKTGLMRILGELAESPMPRDRPMWQVAIVRDVGPGGADALVVLVHHSIADGIGTVLQALSLFEPRATLPVPSGRAPSRVRRAAAVAVGLAQLATDGTAASLPESSPQRGFGVANVELEVVRRTAAAHGVRVTDVVIALLADAVYAVAPELARSVDGRMRFSVTTMVRTPDSAAEGNATAAVIVDVPVDGRPFGDLLVEVATRTRRLRRPTRAMASRFVMATGLRLVPEPFARWFAQTVYGPRFLHAVVSNMPGPTIALTFAGVGTGPTYPILPLVPETPLAVGALSWDGVLGIGLATDPQLLDSAAVARHLCATLARLQEGSPVSGSRPLKGEEEPSA
;
A
#
# COMPACT_ATOMS: atom_id res chain seq x y z
N VAL A 1 -20.21 -17.80 -24.03
CA VAL A 1 -20.17 -16.57 -23.23
C VAL A 1 -18.77 -15.97 -23.16
N VAL A 2 -17.68 -16.78 -23.05
CA VAL A 2 -16.28 -16.27 -23.01
C VAL A 2 -15.82 -15.76 -24.37
N ALA A 3 -16.24 -16.35 -25.48
CA ALA A 3 -15.86 -15.95 -26.84
C ALA A 3 -16.50 -14.60 -27.26
N THR A 4 -17.69 -14.29 -26.79
CA THR A 4 -18.36 -13.01 -27.07
C THR A 4 -17.73 -11.84 -26.34
N ALA A 5 -17.24 -12.01 -25.10
CA ALA A 5 -16.57 -10.96 -24.35
C ALA A 5 -15.24 -10.51 -25.00
N ASN A 6 -14.51 -11.43 -25.64
CA ASN A 6 -13.26 -11.10 -26.35
C ASN A 6 -13.48 -10.29 -27.64
N HIS A 7 -14.58 -10.52 -28.36
CA HIS A 7 -14.89 -9.72 -29.55
C HIS A 7 -15.29 -8.28 -29.21
N TYR A 8 -15.97 -8.05 -28.08
CA TYR A 8 -16.29 -6.69 -27.63
C TYR A 8 -15.04 -5.93 -27.15
N LEU A 9 -14.08 -6.62 -26.54
CA LEU A 9 -12.80 -6.02 -26.13
C LEU A 9 -11.93 -5.63 -27.32
N LEU A 10 -11.83 -6.46 -28.33
CA LEU A 10 -11.07 -6.17 -29.57
C LEU A 10 -11.73 -5.08 -30.40
N GLY A 11 -13.07 -5.07 -30.46
CA GLY A 11 -13.83 -4.01 -31.14
C GLY A 11 -13.71 -2.64 -30.43
N ALA A 12 -13.75 -2.64 -29.09
CA ALA A 12 -13.56 -1.43 -28.30
C ALA A 12 -12.13 -0.86 -28.44
N VAL A 13 -11.12 -1.70 -28.52
CA VAL A 13 -9.71 -1.29 -28.75
C VAL A 13 -9.53 -0.71 -30.15
N ALA A 14 -10.14 -1.31 -31.18
CA ALA A 14 -10.03 -0.87 -32.58
C ALA A 14 -10.68 0.51 -32.82
N VAL A 15 -11.73 0.85 -32.08
CA VAL A 15 -12.38 2.17 -32.16
C VAL A 15 -11.69 3.19 -31.24
N ALA A 16 -11.17 2.76 -30.08
CA ALA A 16 -10.54 3.64 -29.12
C ALA A 16 -9.22 4.25 -29.63
N ILE A 17 -8.46 3.54 -30.48
CA ILE A 17 -7.17 4.03 -30.98
C ILE A 17 -7.30 5.24 -31.92
N PRO A 18 -8.17 5.27 -32.96
CA PRO A 18 -8.34 6.46 -33.81
C PRO A 18 -8.93 7.67 -33.06
N VAL A 19 -9.86 7.42 -32.13
CA VAL A 19 -10.43 8.46 -31.28
C VAL A 19 -9.37 9.04 -30.34
N ALA A 20 -8.49 8.18 -29.79
CA ALA A 20 -7.37 8.60 -28.95
C ALA A 20 -6.36 9.48 -29.72
N VAL A 21 -6.07 9.16 -30.97
CA VAL A 21 -5.18 9.96 -31.82
C VAL A 21 -5.81 11.32 -32.13
N GLY A 22 -7.10 11.37 -32.46
CA GLY A 22 -7.83 12.62 -32.72
C GLY A 22 -7.91 13.53 -31.49
N ILE A 23 -8.20 12.97 -30.32
CA ILE A 23 -8.22 13.72 -29.05
C ILE A 23 -6.81 14.20 -28.66
N ARG A 24 -5.77 13.44 -28.95
CA ARG A 24 -4.38 13.83 -28.69
C ARG A 24 -3.91 15.00 -29.52
N ILE A 25 -4.32 15.07 -30.77
CA ILE A 25 -4.06 16.24 -31.64
C ILE A 25 -4.78 17.48 -31.10
N ALA A 26 -6.04 17.34 -30.66
CA ALA A 26 -6.81 18.44 -30.08
C ALA A 26 -6.27 18.89 -28.68
N THR A 27 -5.66 17.99 -27.91
CA THR A 27 -5.07 18.35 -26.60
C THR A 27 -3.67 18.95 -26.71
N TRP A 28 -2.94 18.67 -27.80
CA TRP A 28 -1.64 19.29 -28.09
C TRP A 28 -1.78 20.78 -28.46
N LEU A 29 -2.94 21.19 -28.96
CA LEU A 29 -3.24 22.56 -29.37
C LEU A 29 -3.67 23.48 -28.19
N ASN A 30 -3.77 22.98 -26.95
CA ASN A 30 -4.16 23.79 -25.79
C ASN A 30 -3.07 23.83 -24.73
N ASP A 31 -2.44 24.97 -24.59
CA ASP A 31 -1.44 25.30 -23.56
C ASP A 31 -2.07 25.27 -22.15
N THR A 32 -2.16 24.10 -21.56
CA THR A 32 -2.54 23.96 -20.14
C THR A 32 -1.26 23.99 -19.32
N PRO A 33 -1.11 24.90 -18.33
CA PRO A 33 0.10 24.98 -17.52
C PRO A 33 0.36 23.69 -16.71
N GLY A 34 1.61 23.49 -16.34
CA GLY A 34 2.03 22.42 -15.45
C GLY A 34 2.47 21.13 -16.14
N THR A 35 2.97 20.19 -15.34
CA THR A 35 3.47 18.87 -15.77
C THR A 35 2.37 17.82 -15.75
N VAL A 36 2.29 16.98 -16.78
CA VAL A 36 1.30 15.89 -16.82
C VAL A 36 1.58 14.90 -15.69
N VAL A 37 0.54 14.56 -14.94
CA VAL A 37 0.61 13.50 -13.93
C VAL A 37 0.90 12.16 -14.64
N PRO A 38 1.94 11.41 -14.25
CA PRO A 38 2.19 10.08 -14.80
C PRO A 38 0.96 9.17 -14.68
N SER A 39 0.75 8.29 -15.65
CA SER A 39 -0.45 7.43 -15.65
C SER A 39 -0.53 6.50 -14.44
N SER A 40 0.62 6.05 -13.92
CA SER A 40 0.71 5.28 -12.67
C SER A 40 0.19 6.06 -11.46
N ASP A 41 0.41 7.37 -11.43
CA ASP A 41 0.03 8.25 -10.34
C ASP A 41 -1.42 8.70 -10.51
N ALA A 42 -1.84 9.02 -11.75
CA ALA A 42 -3.22 9.35 -12.10
C ALA A 42 -4.20 8.21 -11.82
N PHE A 43 -3.73 6.96 -11.83
CA PHE A 43 -4.51 5.79 -11.49
C PHE A 43 -5.21 5.92 -10.14
N PHE A 44 -4.50 6.39 -9.11
CA PHE A 44 -5.06 6.60 -7.77
C PHE A 44 -6.04 7.77 -7.71
N LEU A 45 -5.83 8.83 -8.52
CA LEU A 45 -6.81 9.92 -8.67
C LEU A 45 -8.13 9.43 -9.31
N HIS A 46 -8.05 8.42 -10.16
CA HIS A 46 -9.23 7.83 -10.80
C HIS A 46 -10.01 6.93 -9.84
N ILE A 47 -9.32 6.14 -9.03
CA ILE A 47 -9.95 5.29 -8.02
C ILE A 47 -10.66 6.13 -6.97
N GLU A 48 -10.06 7.21 -6.48
CA GLU A 48 -10.69 8.09 -5.49
C GLU A 48 -12.06 8.63 -5.97
N GLY A 49 -12.27 8.73 -7.28
CA GLY A 49 -13.55 9.09 -7.86
C GLY A 49 -14.70 8.12 -7.55
N THR A 50 -14.43 6.97 -6.95
CA THR A 50 -15.44 6.02 -6.43
C THR A 50 -15.86 6.32 -4.98
N GLY A 51 -15.31 7.35 -4.35
CA GLY A 51 -15.63 7.75 -2.99
C GLY A 51 -14.67 7.21 -1.92
N ALA A 52 -13.66 6.43 -2.30
CA ALA A 52 -12.66 5.92 -1.36
C ALA A 52 -11.38 6.76 -1.43
N ALA A 53 -11.10 7.53 -0.39
CA ALA A 53 -9.88 8.33 -0.27
C ALA A 53 -8.63 7.45 -0.45
N GLN A 54 -7.65 7.96 -1.21
CA GLN A 54 -6.44 7.22 -1.56
C GLN A 54 -5.23 7.78 -0.81
N HIS A 55 -5.28 7.73 0.52
CA HIS A 55 -4.19 8.18 1.38
C HIS A 55 -3.25 7.02 1.70
N VAL A 56 -1.95 7.26 1.60
CA VAL A 56 -0.89 6.37 2.05
C VAL A 56 -0.01 7.13 3.04
N GLY A 57 0.47 6.45 4.07
CA GLY A 57 1.22 7.14 5.10
C GLY A 57 1.76 6.22 6.17
N GLY A 58 2.02 6.81 7.32
CA GLY A 58 2.49 6.12 8.52
C GLY A 58 2.01 6.76 9.80
N LEU A 59 1.80 5.91 10.77
CA LEU A 59 1.64 6.25 12.17
C LEU A 59 2.94 5.89 12.88
N VAL A 60 3.59 6.87 13.51
CA VAL A 60 4.80 6.68 14.31
C VAL A 60 4.47 6.97 15.76
N MET A 61 4.65 6.00 16.65
CA MET A 61 4.54 6.25 18.09
C MET A 61 5.76 7.03 18.54
N LEU A 62 5.58 8.02 19.37
CA LEU A 62 6.65 8.79 19.99
C LEU A 62 6.84 8.33 21.44
N GLU A 63 8.07 8.39 21.93
CA GLU A 63 8.35 8.10 23.32
C GLU A 63 7.74 9.18 24.23
N ALA A 64 7.34 8.79 25.44
CA ALA A 64 6.87 9.74 26.43
C ALA A 64 8.01 10.66 26.88
N THR A 65 7.78 11.95 26.91
CA THR A 65 8.74 12.95 27.35
C THR A 65 8.02 14.17 27.94
N ASP A 66 8.69 14.84 28.89
CA ASP A 66 8.23 16.14 29.42
C ASP A 66 8.54 17.30 28.45
N ASP A 67 9.57 17.11 27.59
CA ASP A 67 9.99 18.08 26.58
C ASP A 67 9.32 17.76 25.23
N ARG A 68 8.01 18.04 25.17
CA ARG A 68 7.21 17.80 23.96
C ARG A 68 7.41 18.91 22.93
N PRO A 69 7.63 18.60 21.65
CA PRO A 69 7.72 19.64 20.63
C PRO A 69 6.40 20.40 20.52
N SER A 70 6.48 21.72 20.46
CA SER A 70 5.32 22.55 20.18
C SER A 70 4.81 22.36 18.76
N ILE A 71 3.56 22.72 18.47
CA ILE A 71 3.04 22.66 17.09
C ILE A 71 3.83 23.57 16.15
N ASP A 72 4.38 24.68 16.63
CA ASP A 72 5.17 25.58 15.80
C ASP A 72 6.56 25.00 15.49
N ASP A 73 7.17 24.25 16.41
CA ASP A 73 8.40 23.48 16.15
C ASP A 73 8.17 22.40 15.10
N VAL A 74 7.03 21.68 15.21
CA VAL A 74 6.63 20.67 14.21
C VAL A 74 6.41 21.31 12.84
N ARG A 75 5.73 22.46 12.76
CA ARG A 75 5.52 23.21 11.52
C ARG A 75 6.84 23.66 10.88
N ALA A 76 7.75 24.17 11.70
CA ALA A 76 9.07 24.58 11.24
C ALA A 76 9.85 23.38 10.68
N LEU A 77 9.89 22.26 11.39
CA LEU A 77 10.54 21.03 10.95
C LEU A 77 9.95 20.50 9.64
N VAL A 78 8.64 20.44 9.52
CA VAL A 78 7.94 19.97 8.31
C VAL A 78 8.24 20.88 7.13
N ARG A 79 8.15 22.21 7.31
CA ARG A 79 8.48 23.19 6.27
C ARG A 79 9.89 22.99 5.72
N ASP A 80 10.87 22.88 6.62
CA ASP A 80 12.29 22.78 6.24
C ASP A 80 12.62 21.42 5.61
N SER A 81 12.00 20.35 6.10
CA SER A 81 12.17 18.99 5.58
C SER A 81 11.53 18.82 4.21
N PHE A 82 10.34 19.38 4.00
CA PHE A 82 9.60 19.24 2.75
C PHE A 82 10.00 20.26 1.68
N ALA A 83 10.79 21.28 2.03
CA ALA A 83 11.27 22.31 1.10
C ALA A 83 11.95 21.74 -0.16
N ARG A 84 12.54 20.54 -0.06
CA ARG A 84 13.25 19.86 -1.15
C ARG A 84 12.42 18.82 -1.89
N LEU A 85 11.15 18.66 -1.53
CA LEU A 85 10.23 17.70 -2.11
C LEU A 85 9.21 18.43 -3.02
N PRO A 86 9.41 18.43 -4.36
CA PRO A 86 8.59 19.24 -5.27
C PRO A 86 7.10 18.99 -5.14
N ARG A 87 6.68 17.74 -4.96
CA ARG A 87 5.25 17.39 -4.85
C ARG A 87 4.57 17.96 -3.59
N MET A 88 5.33 18.26 -2.54
CA MET A 88 4.81 18.91 -1.34
C MET A 88 4.44 20.38 -1.55
N HIS A 89 4.84 20.96 -2.69
CA HIS A 89 4.54 22.34 -3.10
C HIS A 89 3.64 22.40 -4.34
N GLN A 90 3.16 21.26 -4.85
CA GLN A 90 2.36 21.19 -6.05
C GLN A 90 0.93 20.72 -5.75
N ARG A 91 -0.01 21.29 -6.49
CA ARG A 91 -1.42 20.92 -6.49
C ARG A 91 -1.87 20.49 -7.86
N LEU A 92 -3.08 19.94 -7.96
CA LEU A 92 -3.66 19.59 -9.26
C LEU A 92 -4.23 20.84 -9.93
N ALA A 93 -3.93 20.98 -11.22
CA ALA A 93 -4.58 22.00 -12.04
C ALA A 93 -6.07 21.66 -12.21
N PRO A 94 -6.98 22.65 -12.21
CA PRO A 94 -8.36 22.44 -12.62
C PRO A 94 -8.41 21.85 -14.02
N THR A 95 -8.94 20.64 -14.16
CA THR A 95 -8.99 19.94 -15.45
C THR A 95 -10.36 19.33 -15.70
N SER A 96 -10.76 19.23 -16.97
CA SER A 96 -11.97 18.51 -17.34
C SER A 96 -11.75 17.00 -17.24
N ARG A 97 -12.85 16.24 -17.08
CA ARG A 97 -12.81 14.76 -17.03
C ARG A 97 -12.24 14.09 -18.29
N TRP A 98 -12.06 14.83 -19.37
CA TRP A 98 -11.54 14.36 -20.66
C TRP A 98 -10.04 14.56 -20.82
N ARG A 99 -9.42 15.36 -19.91
CA ARG A 99 -8.01 15.70 -19.95
C ARG A 99 -7.26 15.04 -18.83
N ARG A 100 -5.99 14.76 -19.08
CA ARG A 100 -5.08 14.23 -18.04
C ARG A 100 -4.87 15.26 -16.95
N PRO A 101 -4.85 14.82 -15.68
CA PRO A 101 -4.49 15.68 -14.58
C PRO A 101 -3.06 16.22 -14.75
N ARG A 102 -2.82 17.41 -14.24
CA ARG A 102 -1.51 18.09 -14.30
C ARG A 102 -1.15 18.65 -12.95
N TRP A 103 0.12 18.56 -12.63
CA TRP A 103 0.70 19.23 -11.47
C TRP A 103 1.05 20.67 -11.82
N ILE A 104 0.68 21.61 -10.97
CA ILE A 104 1.08 23.02 -11.00
C ILE A 104 1.59 23.42 -9.63
N GLU A 105 2.44 24.43 -9.57
CA GLU A 105 2.88 24.99 -8.30
C GLU A 105 1.70 25.56 -7.52
N ALA A 106 1.66 25.33 -6.21
CA ALA A 106 0.74 25.99 -5.32
C ALA A 106 1.25 27.42 -5.05
N GLU A 107 0.33 28.37 -4.96
CA GLU A 107 0.70 29.76 -4.65
C GLU A 107 1.38 29.87 -3.28
N TYR A 108 0.89 29.09 -2.32
CA TYR A 108 1.45 28.94 -0.97
C TYR A 108 1.09 27.59 -0.37
N VAL A 109 1.80 27.20 0.67
CA VAL A 109 1.51 26.03 1.48
C VAL A 109 1.00 26.49 2.84
N ASP A 110 -0.27 26.25 3.09
CA ASP A 110 -0.95 26.61 4.35
C ASP A 110 -0.55 25.60 5.45
N LEU A 111 0.50 25.92 6.21
CA LEU A 111 0.99 25.02 7.26
C LEU A 111 0.00 24.82 8.40
N ASP A 112 -0.91 25.76 8.66
CA ASP A 112 -1.92 25.59 9.69
C ASP A 112 -2.95 24.53 9.34
N TRP A 113 -3.21 24.35 8.04
CA TRP A 113 -4.05 23.26 7.52
C TRP A 113 -3.27 21.96 7.35
N HIS A 114 -2.03 22.03 6.89
CA HIS A 114 -1.23 20.85 6.56
C HIS A 114 -0.64 20.17 7.78
N VAL A 115 -0.39 20.93 8.87
CA VAL A 115 0.27 20.44 10.09
C VAL A 115 -0.61 20.79 11.29
N THR A 116 -1.28 19.79 11.83
CA THR A 116 -2.29 19.96 12.87
C THR A 116 -1.91 19.25 14.17
N GLU A 117 -2.41 19.78 15.28
CA GLU A 117 -2.37 19.12 16.58
C GLU A 117 -3.77 18.60 16.92
N LEU A 118 -3.86 17.33 17.27
CA LEU A 118 -5.09 16.64 17.63
C LEU A 118 -4.95 16.04 19.02
N GLN A 119 -6.06 15.97 19.76
CA GLN A 119 -6.10 15.41 21.09
C GLN A 119 -6.79 14.05 21.06
N SER A 120 -6.14 13.01 21.57
CA SER A 120 -6.81 11.74 21.82
C SER A 120 -7.53 11.76 23.16
N VAL A 121 -8.82 11.48 23.19
CA VAL A 121 -9.61 11.45 24.44
C VAL A 121 -9.47 10.09 25.14
N ASP A 122 -9.33 9.00 24.35
CA ASP A 122 -9.34 7.62 24.86
C ASP A 122 -8.02 6.88 24.53
N GLY A 123 -6.88 7.58 24.59
CA GLY A 123 -5.57 7.01 24.31
C GLY A 123 -5.52 6.33 22.94
N LYS A 124 -5.10 5.07 22.89
CA LYS A 124 -4.97 4.31 21.63
C LYS A 124 -6.30 4.14 20.87
N THR A 125 -7.41 4.00 21.59
CA THR A 125 -8.75 3.87 20.94
C THR A 125 -9.12 5.16 20.22
N GLY A 126 -8.93 6.30 20.88
CA GLY A 126 -9.14 7.62 20.28
C GLY A 126 -8.24 7.86 19.07
N LEU A 127 -6.97 7.43 19.13
CA LEU A 127 -6.05 7.48 17.99
C LEU A 127 -6.59 6.69 16.79
N MET A 128 -7.08 5.46 16.99
CA MET A 128 -7.63 4.65 15.88
C MET A 128 -8.86 5.32 15.25
N ARG A 129 -9.69 5.98 16.04
CA ARG A 129 -10.83 6.76 15.54
C ARG A 129 -10.36 7.96 14.71
N ILE A 130 -9.38 8.72 15.21
CA ILE A 130 -8.77 9.85 14.48
C ILE A 130 -8.21 9.39 13.13
N LEU A 131 -7.52 8.24 13.10
CA LEU A 131 -7.03 7.67 11.83
C LEU A 131 -8.16 7.34 10.85
N GLY A 132 -9.30 6.83 11.36
CA GLY A 132 -10.50 6.59 10.54
C GLY A 132 -10.99 7.88 9.88
N GLU A 133 -11.19 8.93 10.68
CA GLU A 133 -11.66 10.24 10.21
C GLU A 133 -10.71 10.87 9.18
N LEU A 134 -9.40 10.80 9.42
CA LEU A 134 -8.39 11.32 8.49
C LEU A 134 -8.35 10.51 7.17
N ALA A 135 -8.56 9.21 7.24
CA ALA A 135 -8.48 8.34 6.07
C ALA A 135 -9.76 8.34 5.22
N GLU A 136 -10.92 8.64 5.82
CA GLU A 136 -12.21 8.72 5.11
C GLU A 136 -12.37 10.02 4.31
N SER A 137 -11.73 11.11 4.75
CA SER A 137 -11.88 12.44 4.16
C SER A 137 -10.92 12.65 2.99
N PRO A 138 -11.40 12.76 1.72
CA PRO A 138 -10.51 13.04 0.59
C PRO A 138 -9.76 14.36 0.76
N MET A 139 -8.49 14.38 0.41
CA MET A 139 -7.71 15.61 0.41
C MET A 139 -8.16 16.58 -0.68
N PRO A 140 -8.38 17.88 -0.37
CA PRO A 140 -8.70 18.90 -1.38
C PRO A 140 -7.64 18.95 -2.48
N ARG A 141 -8.07 19.09 -3.74
CA ARG A 141 -7.19 19.09 -4.91
C ARG A 141 -6.67 20.49 -5.29
N ASP A 142 -7.16 21.51 -4.63
CA ASP A 142 -6.79 22.92 -4.79
C ASP A 142 -5.53 23.31 -3.98
N ARG A 143 -4.99 22.37 -3.22
CA ARG A 143 -3.76 22.50 -2.43
C ARG A 143 -2.88 21.24 -2.54
N PRO A 144 -1.64 21.24 -2.05
CA PRO A 144 -0.82 20.03 -1.98
C PRO A 144 -1.52 18.93 -1.17
N MET A 145 -1.49 17.70 -1.68
CA MET A 145 -2.30 16.62 -1.11
C MET A 145 -1.51 15.81 -0.07
N TRP A 146 -1.18 16.46 1.05
CA TRP A 146 -0.53 15.82 2.18
C TRP A 146 -0.97 16.45 3.50
N GLN A 147 -0.85 15.72 4.59
CA GLN A 147 -1.11 16.17 5.95
C GLN A 147 -0.14 15.53 6.93
N VAL A 148 0.23 16.26 7.97
CA VAL A 148 0.95 15.79 9.14
C VAL A 148 0.13 16.14 10.36
N ALA A 149 -0.12 15.18 11.25
CA ALA A 149 -0.81 15.44 12.51
C ALA A 149 0.02 14.89 13.66
N ILE A 150 0.20 15.72 14.71
CA ILE A 150 0.67 15.22 15.98
C ILE A 150 -0.56 14.96 16.86
N VAL A 151 -0.69 13.73 17.34
CA VAL A 151 -1.82 13.32 18.19
C VAL A 151 -1.29 13.14 19.60
N ARG A 152 -1.84 13.93 20.54
CA ARG A 152 -1.39 13.97 21.92
C ARG A 152 -2.04 12.89 22.77
N ASP A 153 -1.32 12.45 23.79
CA ASP A 153 -1.80 11.58 24.87
C ASP A 153 -2.38 10.23 24.39
N VAL A 154 -1.72 9.60 23.44
CA VAL A 154 -2.19 8.33 22.83
C VAL A 154 -1.69 7.08 23.57
N GLY A 155 -0.68 7.21 24.41
CA GLY A 155 -0.03 6.08 25.08
C GLY A 155 0.25 6.31 26.58
N PRO A 156 0.79 5.29 27.24
CA PRO A 156 1.20 5.41 28.66
C PRO A 156 2.20 6.55 28.87
N GLY A 157 2.09 7.24 30.00
CA GLY A 157 2.98 8.35 30.35
C GLY A 157 2.79 9.60 29.49
N GLY A 158 1.67 9.71 28.76
CA GLY A 158 1.41 10.85 27.88
C GLY A 158 2.21 10.78 26.58
N ALA A 159 2.54 9.60 26.10
CA ALA A 159 3.18 9.41 24.79
C ALA A 159 2.30 9.94 23.66
N ASP A 160 2.92 10.60 22.69
CA ASP A 160 2.25 11.17 21.52
C ASP A 160 2.39 10.24 20.29
N ALA A 161 1.72 10.58 19.20
CA ALA A 161 1.92 9.94 17.91
C ALA A 161 2.00 10.96 16.79
N LEU A 162 2.83 10.64 15.79
CA LEU A 162 2.93 11.39 14.56
C LEU A 162 2.19 10.61 13.45
N VAL A 163 1.29 11.27 12.76
CA VAL A 163 0.60 10.74 11.56
C VAL A 163 1.07 11.52 10.35
N VAL A 164 1.60 10.83 9.35
CA VAL A 164 1.98 11.44 8.07
C VAL A 164 1.15 10.80 6.99
N LEU A 165 0.38 11.59 6.25
CA LEU A 165 -0.45 11.14 5.15
C LEU A 165 -0.12 11.90 3.88
N VAL A 166 -0.02 11.19 2.76
CA VAL A 166 0.05 11.78 1.43
C VAL A 166 -0.96 11.09 0.52
N HIS A 167 -1.46 11.78 -0.47
CA HIS A 167 -2.27 11.13 -1.49
C HIS A 167 -1.41 10.18 -2.33
N HIS A 168 -1.91 8.99 -2.62
CA HIS A 168 -1.15 7.93 -3.31
C HIS A 168 -0.67 8.33 -4.73
N SER A 169 -1.22 9.40 -5.32
CA SER A 169 -0.70 9.97 -6.57
C SER A 169 0.64 10.70 -6.42
N ILE A 170 1.05 11.05 -5.20
CA ILE A 170 2.34 11.68 -4.91
C ILE A 170 3.45 10.63 -4.85
N ALA A 171 3.20 9.53 -4.13
CA ALA A 171 4.16 8.46 -3.95
C ALA A 171 3.49 7.12 -3.62
N ASP A 172 4.17 6.01 -3.94
CA ASP A 172 3.83 4.70 -3.39
C ASP A 172 4.33 4.54 -1.95
N GLY A 173 4.01 3.40 -1.31
CA GLY A 173 4.38 3.18 0.09
C GLY A 173 5.86 3.40 0.39
N ILE A 174 6.79 2.89 -0.43
CA ILE A 174 8.24 3.11 -0.25
C ILE A 174 8.60 4.58 -0.50
N GLY A 175 8.02 5.20 -1.53
CA GLY A 175 8.22 6.62 -1.80
C GLY A 175 7.76 7.49 -0.63
N THR A 176 6.62 7.13 -0.02
CA THR A 176 6.10 7.81 1.17
C THR A 176 7.04 7.65 2.37
N VAL A 177 7.55 6.44 2.63
CA VAL A 177 8.56 6.24 3.70
C VAL A 177 9.81 7.06 3.43
N LEU A 178 10.34 7.08 2.18
CA LEU A 178 11.51 7.88 1.83
C LEU A 178 11.29 9.38 2.05
N GLN A 179 10.10 9.90 1.73
CA GLN A 179 9.75 11.29 1.97
C GLN A 179 9.59 11.59 3.46
N ALA A 180 8.89 10.72 4.20
CA ALA A 180 8.69 10.85 5.64
C ALA A 180 10.02 10.79 6.41
N LEU A 181 11.00 10.01 5.96
CA LEU A 181 12.32 9.95 6.60
C LEU A 181 13.07 11.28 6.62
N SER A 182 12.67 12.27 5.80
CA SER A 182 13.22 13.62 5.88
C SER A 182 12.85 14.36 7.19
N LEU A 183 11.82 13.88 7.90
CA LEU A 183 11.37 14.43 9.18
C LEU A 183 12.15 13.90 10.38
N PHE A 184 13.01 12.90 10.20
CA PHE A 184 13.67 12.19 11.29
C PHE A 184 15.18 12.34 11.27
N GLU A 185 15.77 12.24 12.47
CA GLU A 185 17.22 12.27 12.69
C GLU A 185 17.68 11.01 13.46
N PRO A 186 18.93 10.52 13.21
CA PRO A 186 19.80 10.90 12.12
C PRO A 186 19.25 10.50 10.75
N ARG A 187 19.74 11.07 9.67
CA ARG A 187 19.29 10.72 8.32
C ARG A 187 19.49 9.24 8.05
N ALA A 188 18.41 8.55 7.73
CA ALA A 188 18.39 7.13 7.43
C ALA A 188 18.18 6.88 5.93
N THR A 189 18.67 5.73 5.47
CA THR A 189 18.45 5.23 4.11
C THR A 189 17.73 3.90 4.17
N LEU A 190 16.94 3.59 3.15
CA LEU A 190 16.28 2.30 3.05
C LEU A 190 17.16 1.29 2.28
N PRO A 191 17.16 0.02 2.68
CA PRO A 191 17.79 -1.04 1.91
C PRO A 191 16.98 -1.30 0.63
N VAL A 192 17.32 -0.61 -0.45
CA VAL A 192 16.69 -0.82 -1.75
C VAL A 192 17.46 -1.91 -2.50
N PRO A 193 16.81 -3.00 -2.95
CA PRO A 193 17.47 -4.04 -3.68
C PRO A 193 18.10 -3.53 -4.98
N SER A 194 19.41 -3.72 -5.15
CA SER A 194 20.11 -3.43 -6.38
C SER A 194 20.03 -4.63 -7.33
N GLY A 195 19.24 -4.53 -8.38
CA GLY A 195 19.12 -5.56 -9.41
C GLY A 195 19.53 -5.03 -10.78
N ARG A 196 20.23 -5.85 -11.58
CA ARG A 196 20.56 -5.47 -12.96
C ARG A 196 19.29 -5.50 -13.82
N ALA A 197 18.94 -4.38 -14.44
CA ALA A 197 17.78 -4.30 -15.32
C ALA A 197 17.91 -5.32 -16.47
N PRO A 198 16.86 -6.11 -16.78
CA PRO A 198 16.91 -7.03 -17.91
C PRO A 198 17.04 -6.29 -19.24
N SER A 199 17.65 -6.96 -20.25
CA SER A 199 17.74 -6.40 -21.59
C SER A 199 16.35 -6.07 -22.18
N ARG A 200 16.31 -5.15 -23.14
CA ARG A 200 15.04 -4.70 -23.76
C ARG A 200 14.22 -5.87 -24.33
N VAL A 201 14.87 -6.83 -24.98
CA VAL A 201 14.21 -8.02 -25.55
C VAL A 201 13.61 -8.91 -24.44
N ARG A 202 14.40 -9.20 -23.40
CA ARG A 202 13.91 -9.99 -22.26
C ARG A 202 12.76 -9.29 -21.54
N ARG A 203 12.81 -7.96 -21.45
CA ARG A 203 11.73 -7.16 -20.87
C ARG A 203 10.46 -7.28 -21.72
N ALA A 204 10.54 -7.12 -23.03
CA ALA A 204 9.38 -7.23 -23.92
C ALA A 204 8.75 -8.62 -23.88
N ALA A 205 9.56 -9.67 -23.91
CA ALA A 205 9.09 -11.06 -23.77
C ALA A 205 8.42 -11.30 -22.41
N ALA A 206 9.02 -10.81 -21.32
CA ALA A 206 8.44 -10.95 -19.98
C ALA A 206 7.11 -10.19 -19.84
N VAL A 207 6.99 -9.00 -20.45
CA VAL A 207 5.72 -8.24 -20.48
C VAL A 207 4.66 -9.02 -21.28
N ALA A 208 4.97 -9.55 -22.46
CA ALA A 208 4.02 -10.31 -23.26
C ALA A 208 3.51 -11.56 -22.53
N VAL A 209 4.40 -12.34 -21.92
CA VAL A 209 4.04 -13.49 -21.08
C VAL A 209 3.20 -13.06 -19.88
N GLY A 210 3.59 -11.97 -19.22
CA GLY A 210 2.88 -11.45 -18.06
C GLY A 210 1.47 -10.94 -18.40
N LEU A 211 1.28 -10.29 -19.54
CA LEU A 211 -0.05 -9.86 -20.02
C LEU A 211 -0.97 -11.07 -20.30
N ALA A 212 -0.45 -12.11 -20.94
CA ALA A 212 -1.20 -13.36 -21.13
C ALA A 212 -1.59 -14.00 -19.78
N GLN A 213 -0.69 -13.98 -18.79
CA GLN A 213 -0.96 -14.48 -17.44
C GLN A 213 -2.04 -13.66 -16.72
N LEU A 214 -1.98 -12.32 -16.80
CA LEU A 214 -3.00 -11.43 -16.19
C LEU A 214 -4.37 -11.65 -16.83
N ALA A 215 -4.43 -11.88 -18.13
CA ALA A 215 -5.69 -12.17 -18.84
C ALA A 215 -6.35 -13.49 -18.41
N THR A 216 -5.59 -14.42 -17.84
CA THR A 216 -6.08 -15.73 -17.36
C THR A 216 -6.31 -15.80 -15.85
N ASP A 217 -5.98 -14.78 -15.09
CA ASP A 217 -6.09 -14.80 -13.62
C ASP A 217 -7.54 -14.81 -13.11
N GLY A 218 -8.54 -14.56 -13.98
CA GLY A 218 -9.96 -14.64 -13.62
C GLY A 218 -10.42 -13.54 -12.65
N THR A 219 -11.62 -13.71 -12.09
CA THR A 219 -12.24 -12.80 -11.12
C THR A 219 -12.22 -13.39 -9.71
N ALA A 220 -12.38 -12.53 -8.70
CA ALA A 220 -12.55 -12.89 -7.32
C ALA A 220 -14.00 -13.42 -7.05
N ALA A 221 -14.19 -14.12 -5.95
CA ALA A 221 -15.52 -14.41 -5.41
C ALA A 221 -16.22 -13.12 -4.98
N SER A 222 -17.54 -13.12 -4.96
CA SER A 222 -18.30 -11.96 -4.49
C SER A 222 -18.17 -11.79 -2.98
N LEU A 223 -17.98 -10.55 -2.55
CA LEU A 223 -18.00 -10.19 -1.13
C LEU A 223 -19.42 -9.82 -0.69
N PRO A 224 -19.72 -9.92 0.62
CA PRO A 224 -20.91 -9.32 1.20
C PRO A 224 -20.93 -7.80 1.01
N GLU A 225 -22.06 -7.17 1.33
CA GLU A 225 -22.22 -5.73 1.29
C GLU A 225 -21.20 -5.04 2.22
N SER A 226 -20.60 -3.97 1.74
CA SER A 226 -19.53 -3.23 2.41
C SER A 226 -20.01 -1.88 2.95
N SER A 227 -19.25 -1.31 3.90
CA SER A 227 -19.48 -0.01 4.51
C SER A 227 -18.51 1.05 3.94
N PRO A 228 -18.90 2.33 3.89
CA PRO A 228 -17.95 3.40 3.64
C PRO A 228 -17.01 3.67 4.83
N GLN A 229 -17.34 3.18 6.02
CA GLN A 229 -16.54 3.39 7.23
C GLN A 229 -15.20 2.66 7.16
N ARG A 230 -14.21 3.18 7.91
CA ARG A 230 -12.86 2.63 7.98
C ARG A 230 -12.47 2.35 9.42
N GLY A 231 -12.20 1.07 9.71
CA GLY A 231 -11.61 0.64 10.96
C GLY A 231 -10.09 0.59 10.86
N PHE A 232 -9.39 1.00 11.90
CA PHE A 232 -7.94 0.86 11.98
C PHE A 232 -7.54 -0.01 13.16
N GLY A 233 -6.47 -0.77 12.96
CA GLY A 233 -5.85 -1.59 13.98
C GLY A 233 -4.35 -1.66 13.76
N VAL A 234 -3.62 -1.89 14.84
CA VAL A 234 -2.16 -2.02 14.77
C VAL A 234 -1.67 -3.19 15.60
N ALA A 235 -0.69 -3.90 15.07
CA ALA A 235 0.05 -4.96 15.76
C ALA A 235 1.55 -4.77 15.52
N ASN A 236 2.39 -5.20 16.45
CA ASN A 236 3.83 -5.17 16.26
C ASN A 236 4.48 -6.38 16.92
N VAL A 237 5.67 -6.70 16.45
CA VAL A 237 6.49 -7.80 16.93
C VAL A 237 7.96 -7.50 16.64
N GLU A 238 8.87 -8.08 17.41
CA GLU A 238 10.29 -8.09 17.04
C GLU A 238 10.47 -8.73 15.66
N LEU A 239 11.12 -8.03 14.75
CA LEU A 239 11.35 -8.50 13.37
C LEU A 239 12.08 -9.86 13.36
N GLU A 240 12.95 -10.10 14.34
CA GLU A 240 13.72 -11.33 14.44
C GLU A 240 12.83 -12.57 14.71
N VAL A 241 11.70 -12.41 15.40
CA VAL A 241 10.72 -13.50 15.58
C VAL A 241 10.18 -13.96 14.23
N VAL A 242 9.80 -13.00 13.39
CA VAL A 242 9.25 -13.29 12.05
C VAL A 242 10.33 -13.84 11.12
N ARG A 243 11.58 -13.35 11.22
CA ARG A 243 12.72 -13.86 10.44
C ARG A 243 13.07 -15.30 10.82
N ARG A 244 13.11 -15.62 12.12
CA ARG A 244 13.34 -16.98 12.60
C ARG A 244 12.24 -17.94 12.14
N THR A 245 10.97 -17.53 12.24
CA THR A 245 9.83 -18.31 11.72
C THR A 245 9.98 -18.54 10.21
N ALA A 246 10.32 -17.51 9.46
CA ALA A 246 10.53 -17.61 8.02
C ALA A 246 11.69 -18.57 7.69
N ALA A 247 12.82 -18.46 8.38
CA ALA A 247 14.00 -19.31 8.18
C ALA A 247 13.70 -20.77 8.54
N ALA A 248 13.02 -21.04 9.66
CA ALA A 248 12.66 -22.38 10.11
C ALA A 248 11.78 -23.14 9.09
N HIS A 249 10.98 -22.43 8.29
CA HIS A 249 10.10 -23.02 7.28
C HIS A 249 10.62 -22.84 5.84
N GLY A 250 11.79 -22.22 5.63
CA GLY A 250 12.34 -21.95 4.30
C GLY A 250 11.48 -21.00 3.46
N VAL A 251 10.78 -20.06 4.10
CA VAL A 251 9.86 -19.09 3.49
C VAL A 251 10.35 -17.65 3.71
N ARG A 252 9.63 -16.65 3.18
CA ARG A 252 9.98 -15.23 3.35
C ARG A 252 9.13 -14.57 4.44
N VAL A 253 9.62 -13.46 5.00
CA VAL A 253 8.87 -12.61 5.94
C VAL A 253 7.49 -12.25 5.38
N THR A 254 7.40 -11.90 4.09
CA THR A 254 6.11 -11.62 3.43
C THR A 254 5.14 -12.81 3.46
N ASP A 255 5.67 -14.04 3.31
CA ASP A 255 4.84 -15.25 3.35
C ASP A 255 4.28 -15.48 4.77
N VAL A 256 5.09 -15.20 5.80
CA VAL A 256 4.65 -15.25 7.21
C VAL A 256 3.57 -14.21 7.48
N VAL A 257 3.76 -12.96 7.03
CA VAL A 257 2.76 -11.88 7.19
C VAL A 257 1.43 -12.27 6.53
N ILE A 258 1.47 -12.79 5.29
CA ILE A 258 0.26 -13.22 4.58
C ILE A 258 -0.43 -14.37 5.31
N ALA A 259 0.32 -15.36 5.81
CA ALA A 259 -0.25 -16.49 6.56
C ALA A 259 -0.90 -16.03 7.87
N LEU A 260 -0.24 -15.13 8.62
CA LEU A 260 -0.81 -14.52 9.83
C LEU A 260 -2.14 -13.80 9.56
N LEU A 261 -2.22 -13.07 8.45
CA LEU A 261 -3.44 -12.36 8.05
C LEU A 261 -4.56 -13.34 7.67
N ALA A 262 -4.24 -14.39 6.94
CA ALA A 262 -5.22 -15.40 6.53
C ALA A 262 -5.78 -16.17 7.74
N ASP A 263 -4.91 -16.53 8.70
CA ASP A 263 -5.30 -17.15 9.97
C ASP A 263 -6.21 -16.21 10.79
N ALA A 264 -5.85 -14.93 10.88
CA ALA A 264 -6.64 -13.95 11.59
C ALA A 264 -8.02 -13.70 10.95
N VAL A 265 -8.09 -13.60 9.62
CA VAL A 265 -9.38 -13.44 8.91
C VAL A 265 -10.30 -14.62 9.19
N TYR A 266 -9.78 -15.85 9.10
CA TYR A 266 -10.59 -17.03 9.41
C TYR A 266 -11.07 -17.05 10.86
N ALA A 267 -10.20 -16.74 11.81
CA ALA A 267 -10.52 -16.76 13.24
C ALA A 267 -11.54 -15.68 13.65
N VAL A 268 -11.43 -14.48 13.05
CA VAL A 268 -12.23 -13.31 13.45
C VAL A 268 -13.53 -13.20 12.65
N ALA A 269 -13.49 -13.56 11.36
CA ALA A 269 -14.62 -13.42 10.45
C ALA A 269 -14.86 -14.72 9.63
N PRO A 270 -15.25 -15.83 10.28
CA PRO A 270 -15.45 -17.11 9.60
C PRO A 270 -16.57 -17.06 8.54
N GLU A 271 -17.51 -16.13 8.68
CA GLU A 271 -18.58 -15.93 7.69
C GLU A 271 -18.03 -15.29 6.41
N LEU A 272 -17.16 -14.30 6.53
CA LEU A 272 -16.42 -13.73 5.41
C LEU A 272 -15.58 -14.82 4.71
N ALA A 273 -14.88 -15.64 5.48
CA ALA A 273 -14.10 -16.74 4.92
C ALA A 273 -14.99 -17.74 4.12
N ARG A 274 -16.20 -18.04 4.61
CA ARG A 274 -17.16 -18.90 3.90
C ARG A 274 -17.73 -18.24 2.65
N SER A 275 -18.01 -16.92 2.67
CA SER A 275 -18.56 -16.19 1.52
C SER A 275 -17.60 -16.16 0.32
N VAL A 276 -16.30 -16.32 0.56
CA VAL A 276 -15.25 -16.37 -0.47
C VAL A 276 -14.74 -17.81 -0.73
N ASP A 277 -15.54 -18.82 -0.41
CA ASP A 277 -15.22 -20.25 -0.61
C ASP A 277 -13.87 -20.66 0.01
N GLY A 278 -13.52 -20.10 1.19
CA GLY A 278 -12.28 -20.36 1.90
C GLY A 278 -11.02 -19.85 1.18
N ARG A 279 -11.16 -18.88 0.26
CA ARG A 279 -10.03 -18.33 -0.50
C ARG A 279 -10.20 -16.84 -0.72
N MET A 280 -9.24 -16.04 -0.25
CA MET A 280 -9.17 -14.61 -0.52
C MET A 280 -8.09 -14.29 -1.55
N ARG A 281 -8.35 -13.34 -2.41
CA ARG A 281 -7.39 -12.82 -3.40
C ARG A 281 -6.65 -11.62 -2.83
N PHE A 282 -5.37 -11.83 -2.55
CA PHE A 282 -4.48 -10.80 -2.02
C PHE A 282 -3.68 -10.17 -3.15
N SER A 283 -3.80 -8.85 -3.28
CA SER A 283 -2.90 -8.03 -4.10
C SER A 283 -1.64 -7.75 -3.30
N VAL A 284 -0.57 -8.47 -3.60
CA VAL A 284 0.71 -8.31 -2.91
C VAL A 284 1.59 -7.36 -3.70
N THR A 285 1.97 -6.24 -3.07
CA THR A 285 2.82 -5.25 -3.72
C THR A 285 4.27 -5.73 -3.76
N THR A 286 4.94 -5.46 -4.87
CA THR A 286 6.36 -5.75 -5.06
C THR A 286 7.11 -4.48 -5.41
N MET A 287 8.20 -4.21 -4.71
CA MET A 287 9.05 -3.06 -4.97
C MET A 287 9.78 -3.24 -6.31
N VAL A 288 9.74 -2.22 -7.15
CA VAL A 288 10.46 -2.16 -8.43
C VAL A 288 11.38 -0.94 -8.50
N ARG A 289 11.56 -0.22 -7.40
CA ARG A 289 12.47 0.93 -7.30
C ARG A 289 13.92 0.49 -7.40
N THR A 290 14.72 1.30 -8.07
CA THR A 290 16.19 1.20 -8.07
C THR A 290 16.74 2.24 -7.08
N PRO A 291 18.01 2.11 -6.61
CA PRO A 291 18.61 3.09 -5.72
C PRO A 291 18.55 4.54 -6.24
N ASP A 292 18.60 4.72 -7.55
CA ASP A 292 18.55 6.04 -8.21
C ASP A 292 17.12 6.52 -8.50
N SER A 293 16.09 5.78 -8.07
CA SER A 293 14.69 6.20 -8.27
C SER A 293 14.35 7.37 -7.35
N ALA A 294 13.69 8.40 -7.89
CA ALA A 294 13.13 9.49 -7.08
C ALA A 294 12.16 8.95 -6.02
N ALA A 295 12.09 9.60 -4.86
CA ALA A 295 11.13 9.25 -3.81
C ALA A 295 9.67 9.48 -4.26
N GLU A 296 9.45 10.33 -5.25
CA GLU A 296 8.16 10.66 -5.82
C GLU A 296 7.67 9.63 -6.85
N GLY A 297 6.35 9.60 -7.05
CA GLY A 297 5.68 8.76 -8.04
C GLY A 297 5.53 7.30 -7.63
N ASN A 298 4.80 6.56 -8.45
CA ASN A 298 4.45 5.16 -8.21
C ASN A 298 5.33 4.23 -9.06
N ALA A 299 6.23 3.52 -8.40
CA ALA A 299 7.12 2.52 -8.99
C ALA A 299 6.84 1.11 -8.46
N THR A 300 5.66 0.88 -7.91
CA THR A 300 5.21 -0.41 -7.37
C THR A 300 4.49 -1.21 -8.44
N ALA A 301 4.67 -2.52 -8.43
CA ALA A 301 3.84 -3.48 -9.14
C ALA A 301 3.06 -4.32 -8.12
N ALA A 302 1.88 -4.77 -8.50
CA ALA A 302 1.07 -5.68 -7.70
C ALA A 302 0.92 -7.02 -8.41
N VAL A 303 0.93 -8.10 -7.63
CA VAL A 303 0.67 -9.46 -8.11
C VAL A 303 -0.41 -10.08 -7.24
N ILE A 304 -1.42 -10.65 -7.88
CA ILE A 304 -2.53 -11.29 -7.17
C ILE A 304 -2.16 -12.73 -6.79
N VAL A 305 -2.44 -13.07 -5.55
CA VAL A 305 -2.22 -14.40 -4.97
C VAL A 305 -3.51 -14.87 -4.29
N ASP A 306 -3.98 -16.06 -4.65
CA ASP A 306 -5.10 -16.71 -3.97
C ASP A 306 -4.59 -17.33 -2.67
N VAL A 307 -5.10 -16.85 -1.53
CA VAL A 307 -4.67 -17.24 -0.19
C VAL A 307 -5.78 -18.04 0.49
N PRO A 308 -5.51 -19.25 1.03
CA PRO A 308 -6.50 -20.00 1.79
C PRO A 308 -6.85 -19.26 3.09
N VAL A 309 -8.15 -19.24 3.41
CA VAL A 309 -8.73 -18.73 4.66
C VAL A 309 -9.71 -19.79 5.20
N ASP A 310 -9.22 -21.00 5.40
CA ASP A 310 -10.03 -22.22 5.64
C ASP A 310 -9.80 -22.89 7.01
N GLY A 311 -9.03 -22.24 7.90
CA GLY A 311 -8.83 -22.71 9.28
C GLY A 311 -7.86 -23.87 9.42
N ARG A 312 -7.08 -24.17 8.38
CA ARG A 312 -6.02 -25.18 8.49
C ARG A 312 -4.96 -24.80 9.53
N PRO A 313 -4.21 -25.77 10.07
CA PRO A 313 -3.11 -25.49 10.99
C PRO A 313 -2.13 -24.47 10.41
N PHE A 314 -1.62 -23.54 11.23
CA PHE A 314 -0.79 -22.41 10.77
C PHE A 314 0.44 -22.84 9.96
N GLY A 315 1.12 -23.94 10.36
CA GLY A 315 2.28 -24.48 9.63
C GLY A 315 1.92 -24.90 8.20
N ASP A 316 0.78 -25.59 8.03
CA ASP A 316 0.29 -26.02 6.71
C ASP A 316 -0.14 -24.82 5.88
N LEU A 317 -0.77 -23.82 6.51
CA LEU A 317 -1.14 -22.56 5.89
C LEU A 317 0.08 -21.83 5.37
N LEU A 318 1.14 -21.74 6.17
CA LEU A 318 2.38 -21.06 5.80
C LEU A 318 3.06 -21.71 4.59
N VAL A 319 3.12 -23.05 4.56
CA VAL A 319 3.68 -23.81 3.42
C VAL A 319 2.87 -23.57 2.15
N GLU A 320 1.54 -23.59 2.25
CA GLU A 320 0.66 -23.36 1.11
C GLU A 320 0.76 -21.93 0.60
N VAL A 321 0.77 -20.94 1.51
CA VAL A 321 0.99 -19.51 1.17
C VAL A 321 2.32 -19.35 0.44
N ALA A 322 3.42 -19.90 0.98
CA ALA A 322 4.73 -19.81 0.37
C ALA A 322 4.77 -20.47 -1.04
N THR A 323 4.03 -21.56 -1.23
CA THR A 323 3.89 -22.19 -2.54
C THR A 323 3.21 -21.29 -3.56
N ARG A 324 2.15 -20.60 -3.14
CA ARG A 324 1.40 -19.68 -4.00
C ARG A 324 2.15 -18.38 -4.27
N THR A 325 2.83 -17.84 -3.27
CA THR A 325 3.63 -16.61 -3.40
C THR A 325 4.91 -16.83 -4.22
N ARG A 326 5.33 -18.06 -4.50
CA ARG A 326 6.39 -18.33 -5.49
C ARG A 326 6.13 -17.67 -6.85
N ARG A 327 4.86 -17.43 -7.20
CA ARG A 327 4.48 -16.65 -8.39
C ARG A 327 4.99 -15.21 -8.35
N LEU A 328 5.17 -14.63 -7.16
CA LEU A 328 5.73 -13.29 -6.96
C LEU A 328 7.21 -13.20 -7.38
N ARG A 329 7.94 -14.33 -7.38
CA ARG A 329 9.34 -14.38 -7.80
C ARG A 329 9.52 -14.27 -9.31
N ARG A 330 8.48 -14.57 -10.08
CA ARG A 330 8.55 -14.46 -11.55
C ARG A 330 8.28 -13.00 -11.95
N PRO A 331 9.24 -12.33 -12.58
CA PRO A 331 9.10 -10.90 -12.86
C PRO A 331 8.04 -10.58 -13.91
N THR A 332 7.52 -11.60 -14.62
CA THR A 332 6.63 -11.42 -15.77
C THR A 332 5.34 -10.67 -15.42
N ARG A 333 4.61 -11.09 -14.37
CA ARG A 333 3.38 -10.42 -13.94
C ARG A 333 3.66 -9.00 -13.42
N ALA A 334 4.68 -8.82 -12.59
CA ALA A 334 5.06 -7.51 -12.08
C ALA A 334 5.48 -6.56 -13.20
N MET A 335 6.23 -7.06 -14.19
CA MET A 335 6.61 -6.26 -15.36
C MET A 335 5.42 -5.91 -16.25
N ALA A 336 4.47 -6.84 -16.43
CA ALA A 336 3.23 -6.59 -17.17
C ALA A 336 2.33 -5.58 -16.44
N SER A 337 2.11 -5.75 -15.14
CA SER A 337 1.36 -4.80 -14.31
C SER A 337 1.96 -3.40 -14.42
N ARG A 338 3.27 -3.27 -14.23
CA ARG A 338 3.96 -1.99 -14.40
C ARG A 338 3.83 -1.42 -15.83
N PHE A 339 3.94 -2.26 -16.86
CA PHE A 339 3.77 -1.82 -18.23
C PHE A 339 2.35 -1.28 -18.47
N VAL A 340 1.32 -1.96 -18.01
CA VAL A 340 -0.07 -1.49 -18.10
C VAL A 340 -0.23 -0.14 -17.42
N MET A 341 0.24 -0.01 -16.18
CA MET A 341 0.10 1.20 -15.39
C MET A 341 0.87 2.40 -15.97
N ALA A 342 2.12 2.20 -16.33
CA ALA A 342 3.01 3.29 -16.76
C ALA A 342 2.91 3.60 -18.25
N THR A 343 2.65 2.61 -19.11
CA THR A 343 2.68 2.74 -20.57
C THR A 343 1.31 2.53 -21.18
N GLY A 344 0.62 1.44 -20.86
CA GLY A 344 -0.68 1.10 -21.43
C GLY A 344 -1.71 2.20 -21.19
N LEU A 345 -1.88 2.63 -19.95
CA LEU A 345 -2.80 3.71 -19.60
C LEU A 345 -2.39 5.08 -20.17
N ARG A 346 -1.14 5.26 -20.51
CA ARG A 346 -0.68 6.47 -21.20
C ARG A 346 -1.15 6.54 -22.66
N LEU A 347 -1.46 5.41 -23.28
CA LEU A 347 -1.81 5.33 -24.71
C LEU A 347 -3.32 5.43 -24.96
N VAL A 348 -4.14 5.30 -23.92
CA VAL A 348 -5.61 5.35 -24.04
C VAL A 348 -6.18 6.69 -23.62
N PRO A 349 -7.40 7.06 -24.09
CA PRO A 349 -8.11 8.25 -23.62
C PRO A 349 -8.35 8.25 -22.11
N GLU A 350 -8.37 9.43 -21.52
CA GLU A 350 -8.54 9.60 -20.07
C GLU A 350 -9.81 8.94 -19.50
N PRO A 351 -10.99 9.03 -20.14
CA PRO A 351 -12.17 8.33 -19.63
C PRO A 351 -12.01 6.81 -19.58
N PHE A 352 -11.29 6.23 -20.55
CA PHE A 352 -11.00 4.79 -20.55
C PHE A 352 -10.01 4.42 -19.46
N ALA A 353 -8.94 5.21 -19.26
CA ALA A 353 -7.99 5.01 -18.18
C ALA A 353 -8.69 5.05 -16.81
N ARG A 354 -9.63 5.98 -16.62
CA ARG A 354 -10.45 6.09 -15.42
C ARG A 354 -11.36 4.87 -15.23
N TRP A 355 -12.11 4.50 -16.23
CA TRP A 355 -12.97 3.32 -16.20
C TRP A 355 -12.16 2.06 -15.88
N PHE A 356 -11.03 1.88 -16.53
CA PHE A 356 -10.13 0.76 -16.29
C PHE A 356 -9.66 0.72 -14.84
N ALA A 357 -9.15 1.85 -14.31
CA ALA A 357 -8.68 1.95 -12.93
C ALA A 357 -9.78 1.55 -11.93
N GLN A 358 -10.98 2.11 -12.08
CA GLN A 358 -12.15 1.83 -11.23
C GLN A 358 -12.63 0.37 -11.34
N THR A 359 -12.45 -0.25 -12.50
CA THR A 359 -12.86 -1.65 -12.72
C THR A 359 -11.87 -2.64 -12.12
N VAL A 360 -10.56 -2.44 -12.33
CA VAL A 360 -9.55 -3.43 -11.93
C VAL A 360 -9.14 -3.31 -10.46
N TYR A 361 -9.36 -2.16 -9.85
CA TYR A 361 -9.03 -1.92 -8.45
C TYR A 361 -10.29 -1.95 -7.59
N GLY A 362 -10.87 -3.13 -7.45
CA GLY A 362 -12.11 -3.36 -6.75
C GLY A 362 -12.35 -4.83 -6.41
N PRO A 363 -13.46 -5.15 -5.70
CA PRO A 363 -13.72 -6.46 -5.10
C PRO A 363 -13.83 -7.57 -6.14
N ARG A 364 -14.13 -7.21 -7.39
CA ARG A 364 -14.18 -8.20 -8.49
C ARG A 364 -12.84 -8.86 -8.79
N PHE A 365 -11.72 -8.23 -8.45
CA PHE A 365 -10.39 -8.74 -8.77
C PHE A 365 -9.52 -9.02 -7.55
N LEU A 366 -9.77 -8.35 -6.44
CA LEU A 366 -9.01 -8.54 -5.20
C LEU A 366 -9.89 -8.33 -3.96
N HIS A 367 -9.53 -9.02 -2.87
CA HIS A 367 -10.20 -8.93 -1.58
C HIS A 367 -9.35 -8.20 -0.54
N ALA A 368 -8.04 -8.18 -0.72
CA ALA A 368 -7.13 -7.52 0.20
C ALA A 368 -5.90 -6.96 -0.52
N VAL A 369 -5.32 -5.91 0.03
CA VAL A 369 -4.00 -5.40 -0.35
C VAL A 369 -3.01 -5.68 0.77
N VAL A 370 -1.83 -6.20 0.42
CA VAL A 370 -0.74 -6.42 1.38
C VAL A 370 0.54 -5.80 0.84
N SER A 371 1.11 -4.89 1.63
CA SER A 371 2.40 -4.24 1.34
C SER A 371 3.38 -4.52 2.47
N ASN A 372 4.48 -5.16 2.17
CA ASN A 372 5.58 -5.37 3.13
C ASN A 372 6.80 -4.56 2.67
N MET A 373 7.23 -3.64 3.52
CA MET A 373 8.26 -2.64 3.19
C MET A 373 9.43 -2.74 4.18
N PRO A 374 10.68 -2.66 3.69
CA PRO A 374 11.81 -2.43 4.56
C PRO A 374 11.80 -0.97 5.05
N GLY A 375 12.15 -0.77 6.30
CA GLY A 375 12.35 0.53 6.91
C GLY A 375 13.78 0.70 7.44
N PRO A 376 14.05 1.80 8.17
CA PRO A 376 15.35 2.07 8.77
C PRO A 376 15.72 1.00 9.82
N THR A 377 17.02 0.75 9.95
CA THR A 377 17.57 -0.25 10.88
C THR A 377 18.23 0.39 12.10
N ILE A 378 18.03 1.65 12.30
CA ILE A 378 18.58 2.47 13.38
C ILE A 378 17.46 3.21 14.09
N ALA A 379 17.65 3.49 15.36
CA ALA A 379 16.78 4.37 16.14
C ALA A 379 16.77 5.78 15.54
N LEU A 380 15.60 6.37 15.45
CA LEU A 380 15.40 7.72 14.93
C LEU A 380 14.69 8.60 15.95
N THR A 381 14.82 9.91 15.80
CA THR A 381 14.10 10.91 16.58
C THR A 381 13.29 11.80 15.65
N PHE A 382 12.17 12.31 16.17
CA PHE A 382 11.33 13.34 15.55
C PHE A 382 11.32 14.56 16.47
N ALA A 383 11.83 15.69 15.98
CA ALA A 383 11.96 16.91 16.79
C ALA A 383 12.63 16.65 18.17
N GLY A 384 13.67 15.81 18.21
CA GLY A 384 14.38 15.43 19.43
C GLY A 384 13.76 14.32 20.27
N VAL A 385 12.53 13.87 19.96
CA VAL A 385 11.81 12.80 20.68
C VAL A 385 12.06 11.44 20.01
N GLY A 386 12.38 10.41 20.79
CA GLY A 386 12.59 9.05 20.31
C GLY A 386 11.35 8.47 19.62
N THR A 387 11.56 7.67 18.57
CA THR A 387 10.46 6.99 17.88
C THR A 387 10.31 5.56 18.35
N GLY A 388 9.07 5.16 18.59
CA GLY A 388 8.67 3.78 18.87
C GLY A 388 8.18 3.03 17.63
N PRO A 389 7.31 2.02 17.83
CA PRO A 389 6.75 1.24 16.74
C PRO A 389 6.07 2.11 15.69
N THR A 390 6.33 1.80 14.42
CA THR A 390 5.82 2.55 13.28
C THR A 390 4.93 1.65 12.42
N TYR A 391 3.75 2.14 12.06
CA TYR A 391 2.73 1.38 11.36
C TYR A 391 2.34 2.05 10.05
N PRO A 392 2.44 1.36 8.91
CA PRO A 392 1.97 1.90 7.64
C PRO A 392 0.45 2.09 7.63
N ILE A 393 0.01 3.17 7.01
CA ILE A 393 -1.40 3.43 6.70
C ILE A 393 -1.56 3.23 5.19
N LEU A 394 -2.43 2.31 4.80
CA LEU A 394 -2.76 2.04 3.40
C LEU A 394 -4.23 2.39 3.14
N PRO A 395 -4.56 2.88 1.93
CA PRO A 395 -5.94 3.09 1.56
C PRO A 395 -6.65 1.74 1.44
N LEU A 396 -7.87 1.67 1.94
CA LEU A 396 -8.74 0.54 1.69
C LEU A 396 -9.30 0.65 0.27
N VAL A 397 -9.15 -0.41 -0.50
CA VAL A 397 -9.78 -0.50 -1.83
C VAL A 397 -11.31 -0.46 -1.65
N PRO A 398 -12.05 0.24 -2.53
CA PRO A 398 -13.50 0.27 -2.45
C PRO A 398 -14.10 -1.14 -2.34
N GLU A 399 -15.04 -1.31 -1.44
CA GLU A 399 -15.80 -2.56 -1.25
C GLU A 399 -14.93 -3.80 -0.93
N THR A 400 -13.74 -3.61 -0.34
CA THR A 400 -12.89 -4.73 0.11
C THR A 400 -12.72 -4.72 1.63
N PRO A 401 -12.57 -5.90 2.26
CA PRO A 401 -12.52 -5.99 3.73
C PRO A 401 -11.20 -5.54 4.35
N LEU A 402 -10.07 -5.51 3.61
CA LEU A 402 -8.76 -5.44 4.24
C LEU A 402 -7.68 -4.78 3.37
N ALA A 403 -6.93 -3.85 3.96
CA ALA A 403 -5.63 -3.41 3.46
C ALA A 403 -4.60 -3.44 4.59
N VAL A 404 -3.41 -3.98 4.32
CA VAL A 404 -2.37 -4.20 5.34
C VAL A 404 -1.03 -3.69 4.87
N GLY A 405 -0.44 -2.84 5.68
CA GLY A 405 0.96 -2.44 5.57
C GLY A 405 1.80 -3.10 6.66
N ALA A 406 2.95 -3.64 6.30
CA ALA A 406 3.97 -4.07 7.24
C ALA A 406 5.27 -3.29 6.96
N LEU A 407 5.90 -2.78 8.00
CA LEU A 407 7.13 -1.98 7.91
C LEU A 407 8.08 -2.40 9.03
N SER A 408 9.30 -2.72 8.68
CA SER A 408 10.35 -2.89 9.69
C SER A 408 10.92 -1.53 10.07
N TRP A 409 10.98 -1.23 11.36
CA TRP A 409 11.53 0.02 11.90
C TRP A 409 12.29 -0.28 13.16
N ASP A 410 13.60 -0.01 13.15
CA ASP A 410 14.51 -0.25 14.29
C ASP A 410 14.30 -1.62 14.98
N GLY A 411 14.35 -2.70 14.20
CA GLY A 411 14.19 -4.05 14.71
C GLY A 411 12.76 -4.50 15.03
N VAL A 412 11.76 -3.62 14.93
CA VAL A 412 10.36 -3.95 15.13
C VAL A 412 9.63 -4.03 13.79
N LEU A 413 8.82 -5.05 13.57
CA LEU A 413 7.87 -5.13 12.47
C LEU A 413 6.54 -4.56 12.94
N GLY A 414 6.19 -3.37 12.48
CA GLY A 414 4.87 -2.79 12.69
C GLY A 414 3.92 -3.19 11.56
N ILE A 415 2.70 -3.58 11.92
CA ILE A 415 1.63 -3.99 11.01
C ILE A 415 0.45 -3.03 11.21
N GLY A 416 0.14 -2.24 10.19
CA GLY A 416 -1.04 -1.38 10.14
C GLY A 416 -2.16 -2.04 9.34
N LEU A 417 -3.36 -2.02 9.87
CA LEU A 417 -4.56 -2.64 9.33
C LEU A 417 -5.58 -1.55 9.03
N ALA A 418 -6.09 -1.50 7.81
CA ALA A 418 -7.30 -0.77 7.46
C ALA A 418 -8.36 -1.78 7.05
N THR A 419 -9.54 -1.71 7.65
CA THR A 419 -10.63 -2.66 7.41
C THR A 419 -11.95 -1.96 7.15
N ASP A 420 -12.85 -2.66 6.49
CA ASP A 420 -14.28 -2.35 6.56
C ASP A 420 -14.84 -2.97 7.84
N PRO A 421 -15.27 -2.15 8.83
CA PRO A 421 -15.71 -2.66 10.14
C PRO A 421 -16.98 -3.51 10.08
N GLN A 422 -17.76 -3.42 9.00
CA GLN A 422 -18.92 -4.28 8.80
C GLN A 422 -18.51 -5.71 8.41
N LEU A 423 -17.38 -5.87 7.74
CA LEU A 423 -16.88 -7.15 7.26
C LEU A 423 -15.83 -7.75 8.19
N LEU A 424 -15.01 -6.90 8.82
CA LEU A 424 -13.84 -7.35 9.57
C LEU A 424 -13.44 -6.36 10.69
N ASP A 425 -13.54 -6.78 11.94
CA ASP A 425 -13.09 -5.98 13.10
C ASP A 425 -11.55 -5.87 13.15
N SER A 426 -11.03 -4.69 12.88
CA SER A 426 -9.58 -4.40 12.88
C SER A 426 -8.91 -4.66 14.24
N ALA A 427 -9.60 -4.36 15.34
CA ALA A 427 -9.08 -4.56 16.68
C ALA A 427 -9.02 -6.07 17.03
N ALA A 428 -10.02 -6.85 16.62
CA ALA A 428 -10.00 -8.30 16.81
C ALA A 428 -8.90 -8.95 15.96
N VAL A 429 -8.72 -8.53 14.71
CA VAL A 429 -7.60 -8.98 13.86
C VAL A 429 -6.26 -8.66 14.51
N ALA A 430 -6.05 -7.42 14.97
CA ALA A 430 -4.82 -7.02 15.63
C ALA A 430 -4.52 -7.87 16.89
N ARG A 431 -5.53 -8.10 17.74
CA ARG A 431 -5.40 -9.00 18.92
C ARG A 431 -5.02 -10.42 18.52
N HIS A 432 -5.67 -10.99 17.51
CA HIS A 432 -5.35 -12.34 17.03
C HIS A 432 -3.92 -12.43 16.49
N LEU A 433 -3.49 -11.44 15.71
CA LEU A 433 -2.11 -11.35 15.22
C LEU A 433 -1.10 -11.33 16.39
N CYS A 434 -1.31 -10.47 17.38
CA CYS A 434 -0.45 -10.40 18.56
C CYS A 434 -0.39 -11.74 19.31
N ALA A 435 -1.53 -12.41 19.50
CA ALA A 435 -1.59 -13.72 20.17
C ALA A 435 -0.87 -14.82 19.37
N THR A 436 -1.01 -14.85 18.05
CA THR A 436 -0.32 -15.82 17.19
C THR A 436 1.19 -15.55 17.16
N LEU A 437 1.60 -14.28 17.09
CA LEU A 437 3.00 -13.89 17.14
C LEU A 437 3.66 -14.22 18.48
N ALA A 438 2.95 -14.05 19.60
CA ALA A 438 3.44 -14.46 20.93
C ALA A 438 3.69 -15.98 21.00
N ARG A 439 2.78 -16.79 20.49
CA ARG A 439 2.96 -18.25 20.40
C ARG A 439 4.19 -18.64 19.57
N LEU A 440 4.43 -17.96 18.45
CA LEU A 440 5.61 -18.18 17.63
C LEU A 440 6.91 -17.79 18.36
N GLN A 441 6.87 -16.76 19.18
CA GLN A 441 8.01 -16.32 20.01
C GLN A 441 8.36 -17.32 21.10
N GLU A 442 7.36 -17.95 21.72
CA GLU A 442 7.54 -18.96 22.79
C GLU A 442 8.05 -20.30 22.26
N GLY A 443 8.22 -20.46 20.94
CA GLY A 443 8.71 -21.71 20.34
C GLY A 443 7.73 -22.87 20.46
N SER A 444 6.46 -22.62 20.77
CA SER A 444 5.40 -23.63 20.80
C SER A 444 5.34 -24.33 19.44
N PRO A 445 5.40 -25.68 19.37
CA PRO A 445 5.38 -26.38 18.09
C PRO A 445 4.08 -26.05 17.38
N VAL A 446 4.18 -25.34 16.26
CA VAL A 446 3.08 -25.22 15.31
C VAL A 446 2.92 -26.62 14.71
N SER A 447 1.98 -27.38 15.27
CA SER A 447 1.70 -28.77 14.89
C SER A 447 1.59 -28.88 13.37
N GLY A 448 2.50 -29.65 12.73
CA GLY A 448 2.36 -30.05 11.34
C GLY A 448 3.49 -29.72 10.35
N SER A 449 4.67 -29.25 10.75
CA SER A 449 5.71 -28.87 9.79
C SER A 449 6.62 -30.04 9.39
N ARG A 450 6.53 -30.44 8.13
CA ARG A 450 7.59 -31.19 7.44
C ARG A 450 8.40 -30.17 6.62
N PRO A 451 9.73 -30.04 6.79
CA PRO A 451 10.54 -29.11 6.01
C PRO A 451 10.46 -29.48 4.54
N LEU A 452 10.31 -28.47 3.67
CA LEU A 452 10.46 -28.66 2.22
C LEU A 452 11.91 -29.11 1.96
N LYS A 453 12.08 -30.34 1.43
CA LYS A 453 13.38 -30.82 0.96
C LYS A 453 13.92 -29.83 -0.08
N GLY A 454 15.14 -29.32 0.16
CA GLY A 454 15.88 -28.57 -0.84
C GLY A 454 16.09 -29.43 -2.08
N GLU A 455 15.82 -28.85 -3.24
CA GLU A 455 16.31 -29.37 -4.51
C GLU A 455 17.83 -29.27 -4.48
N GLU A 456 18.51 -30.41 -4.56
CA GLU A 456 19.94 -30.52 -4.81
C GLU A 456 20.27 -29.72 -6.08
N GLU A 457 21.22 -28.80 -5.97
CA GLU A 457 21.85 -28.20 -7.15
C GLU A 457 22.47 -29.31 -7.99
N PRO A 458 22.22 -29.36 -9.30
CA PRO A 458 22.99 -30.23 -10.15
C PRO A 458 24.43 -29.68 -10.22
N SER A 459 25.37 -30.44 -9.66
CA SER A 459 26.80 -30.26 -9.88
C SER A 459 27.13 -30.55 -11.35
N ALA A 460 27.76 -29.60 -11.99
CA ALA A 460 28.72 -29.55 -13.08
C ALA A 460 28.42 -28.40 -14.05
#